data_ccebb2b2ba2bdb51558a8421e99d37c9
#
_entry.id   ccebb2b2ba2bdb51558a8421e99d37c9
#
_cell.length_a   1.000
_cell.length_b   1.000
_cell.length_c   1.000
_cell.angle_alpha   90.00
_cell.angle_beta   90.00
_cell.angle_gamma   90.00
#
_symmetry.space_group_name_H-M   'P 1'
#
loop_
_entity.id
_entity.type
_entity.pdbx_description
1 polymer ?
#
loop_
_entity_poly.entity_id
_entity_poly.type
_entity_poly.pdbx_seq_one_letter_code
_entity_poly.pdbx_strand_id
1 'polypeptide(L)'
;MGSKAIPFFSFILLLVLPLLFQAVLADLKDKKPSPFEFLQHLQGCHKGDKVKDIHKLKKYLENFGYLSYKNKTHANDDDFDDFLESAIKTYQLNYHLKATGTLDAGTVSKMMSPRCAVQDIINGTSRMRSGKKRNHPSGSKSVHTVSHYSFFEGEPRWPASQSHLTYAFLPGTRADAISPVAKAFQTWAANTHFSFSRTEDYVNADITVSFESRDHGDGSPFDGPGGTLAHAFAPTDGRFHYDAEEQWSVTATPGAYHLETLALHEIGHLLGLGHSSIEGAIMYPTFMAGESKGLHGDDIQGIKALYNY
;
A
#
# COMPACT_ATOMS: atom_id res chain seq x y z
N MET A 1 45.87 52.73 -6.59
CA MET A 1 44.79 52.26 -5.69
C MET A 1 43.76 51.61 -6.54
N GLY A 2 43.76 50.31 -6.60
CA GLY A 2 42.81 49.53 -7.40
C GLY A 2 41.64 49.06 -6.53
N SER A 3 40.47 49.63 -6.79
CA SER A 3 39.19 49.19 -6.16
C SER A 3 38.82 47.81 -6.74
N LYS A 4 38.85 46.79 -5.91
CA LYS A 4 38.31 45.46 -6.26
C LYS A 4 36.78 45.48 -6.15
N ALA A 5 36.10 45.55 -7.29
CA ALA A 5 34.65 45.37 -7.34
C ALA A 5 34.31 43.93 -6.92
N ILE A 6 33.60 43.75 -5.79
CA ILE A 6 33.03 42.48 -5.38
C ILE A 6 31.85 42.20 -6.34
N PRO A 7 31.83 41.04 -7.03
CA PRO A 7 30.80 40.78 -8.01
C PRO A 7 29.41 40.67 -7.36
N PHE A 8 28.45 41.40 -7.88
CA PHE A 8 27.05 41.51 -7.43
C PHE A 8 26.36 40.14 -7.28
N PHE A 9 26.84 39.13 -7.99
CA PHE A 9 26.38 37.74 -7.91
C PHE A 9 26.62 37.07 -6.54
N SER A 10 27.66 37.42 -5.80
CA SER A 10 27.95 36.86 -4.48
C SER A 10 26.98 37.34 -3.40
N PHE A 11 26.42 38.55 -3.55
CA PHE A 11 25.47 39.11 -2.58
C PHE A 11 24.08 38.51 -2.72
N ILE A 12 23.63 38.17 -3.95
CA ILE A 12 22.34 37.55 -4.22
C ILE A 12 22.34 36.11 -3.67
N LEU A 13 23.43 35.37 -3.84
CA LEU A 13 23.55 33.99 -3.33
C LEU A 13 23.50 33.95 -1.79
N LEU A 14 24.10 34.92 -1.11
CA LEU A 14 24.09 35.01 0.37
C LEU A 14 22.71 35.37 0.97
N LEU A 15 21.84 36.04 0.20
CA LEU A 15 20.47 36.37 0.65
C LEU A 15 19.45 35.28 0.30
N VAL A 16 19.65 34.55 -0.78
CA VAL A 16 18.72 33.49 -1.23
C VAL A 16 18.90 32.19 -0.43
N LEU A 17 20.13 31.85 -0.04
CA LEU A 17 20.43 30.63 0.72
C LEU A 17 19.67 30.54 2.07
N PRO A 18 19.63 31.59 2.92
CA PRO A 18 18.86 31.53 4.18
C PRO A 18 17.35 31.52 3.94
N LEU A 19 16.82 32.14 2.87
CA LEU A 19 15.41 32.08 2.52
C LEU A 19 14.99 30.69 2.06
N LEU A 20 15.82 30.03 1.25
CA LEU A 20 15.60 28.62 0.87
C LEU A 20 15.70 27.69 2.07
N PHE A 21 16.65 27.93 2.99
CA PHE A 21 16.79 27.16 4.22
C PHE A 21 15.61 27.36 5.18
N GLN A 22 15.07 28.58 5.27
CA GLN A 22 13.86 28.86 6.06
C GLN A 22 12.61 28.23 5.44
N ALA A 23 12.48 28.22 4.10
CA ALA A 23 11.39 27.56 3.42
C ALA A 23 11.41 26.04 3.63
N VAL A 24 12.59 25.41 3.54
CA VAL A 24 12.78 23.98 3.81
C VAL A 24 12.49 23.66 5.30
N LEU A 25 12.90 24.51 6.23
CA LEU A 25 12.61 24.33 7.66
C LEU A 25 11.14 24.57 8.01
N ALA A 26 10.44 25.45 7.29
CA ALA A 26 9.00 25.65 7.45
C ALA A 26 8.22 24.42 6.94
N ASP A 27 8.60 23.90 5.78
CA ASP A 27 7.99 22.70 5.18
C ASP A 27 8.17 21.45 6.08
N LEU A 28 9.32 21.35 6.76
CA LEU A 28 9.59 20.27 7.74
C LEU A 28 8.78 20.43 9.05
N LYS A 29 8.40 21.66 9.43
CA LYS A 29 7.62 21.91 10.66
C LYS A 29 6.13 21.65 10.53
N ASP A 30 5.59 21.76 9.31
CA ASP A 30 4.16 21.59 9.06
C ASP A 30 3.78 20.14 8.69
N LYS A 31 4.78 19.25 8.52
CA LYS A 31 4.51 17.84 8.20
C LYS A 31 3.98 17.13 9.44
N LYS A 32 2.70 16.76 9.41
CA LYS A 32 2.12 15.90 10.45
C LYS A 32 2.92 14.60 10.55
N PRO A 33 3.24 14.12 11.77
CA PRO A 33 3.94 12.85 11.93
C PRO A 33 3.13 11.69 11.34
N SER A 34 3.81 10.75 10.69
CA SER A 34 3.16 9.53 10.21
C SER A 34 2.57 8.73 11.37
N PRO A 35 1.39 8.12 11.21
CA PRO A 35 0.81 7.21 12.20
C PRO A 35 1.76 6.09 12.61
N PHE A 36 2.71 5.72 11.76
CA PHE A 36 3.70 4.66 12.00
C PHE A 36 5.02 5.15 12.61
N GLU A 37 5.19 6.46 12.84
CA GLU A 37 6.44 7.03 13.37
C GLU A 37 6.81 6.49 14.76
N PHE A 38 5.81 6.09 15.57
CA PHE A 38 6.04 5.44 16.86
C PHE A 38 6.94 4.19 16.78
N LEU A 39 7.01 3.53 15.62
CA LEU A 39 7.86 2.35 15.42
C LEU A 39 9.35 2.67 15.53
N GLN A 40 9.75 3.91 15.27
CA GLN A 40 11.15 4.32 15.29
C GLN A 40 11.79 4.15 16.68
N HIS A 41 11.07 4.49 17.76
CA HIS A 41 11.61 4.33 19.11
C HIS A 41 11.57 2.89 19.64
N LEU A 42 10.84 2.00 18.97
CA LEU A 42 10.82 0.57 19.27
C LEU A 42 11.95 -0.20 18.58
N GLN A 43 12.80 0.48 17.80
CA GLN A 43 13.92 -0.18 17.12
C GLN A 43 14.85 -0.87 18.14
N GLY A 44 15.16 -2.14 17.88
CA GLY A 44 15.98 -2.99 18.74
C GLY A 44 15.17 -3.84 19.72
N CYS A 45 13.87 -3.55 19.93
CA CYS A 45 13.04 -4.33 20.82
C CYS A 45 12.90 -5.78 20.35
N HIS A 46 12.86 -6.69 21.33
CA HIS A 46 12.79 -8.13 21.12
C HIS A 46 12.02 -8.81 22.26
N LYS A 47 11.80 -10.09 22.14
CA LYS A 47 11.07 -10.88 23.14
C LYS A 47 11.66 -10.69 24.54
N GLY A 48 10.78 -10.43 25.50
CA GLY A 48 11.08 -10.19 26.91
C GLY A 48 11.17 -8.72 27.28
N ASP A 49 11.20 -7.83 26.30
CA ASP A 49 11.19 -6.37 26.55
C ASP A 49 9.79 -5.90 26.99
N LYS A 50 9.79 -4.82 27.78
CA LYS A 50 8.59 -4.09 28.16
C LYS A 50 8.82 -2.62 27.93
N VAL A 51 8.38 -2.15 26.76
CA VAL A 51 8.62 -0.78 26.27
C VAL A 51 7.30 -0.13 25.89
N LYS A 52 7.12 1.11 26.29
CA LYS A 52 5.93 1.92 25.95
C LYS A 52 5.66 1.88 24.45
N ASP A 53 4.39 1.80 24.07
CA ASP A 53 3.87 1.73 22.69
C ASP A 53 4.04 0.37 21.99
N ILE A 54 4.52 -0.69 22.66
CA ILE A 54 4.45 -2.06 22.10
C ILE A 54 2.99 -2.44 21.79
N HIS A 55 2.02 -2.01 22.59
CA HIS A 55 0.60 -2.21 22.29
C HIS A 55 0.17 -1.61 20.93
N LYS A 56 0.78 -0.49 20.50
CA LYS A 56 0.52 0.08 19.16
C LYS A 56 1.10 -0.81 18.05
N LEU A 57 2.29 -1.39 18.27
CA LEU A 57 2.87 -2.36 17.35
C LEU A 57 1.99 -3.61 17.24
N LYS A 58 1.45 -4.10 18.37
CA LYS A 58 0.49 -5.22 18.37
C LYS A 58 -0.73 -4.89 17.53
N LYS A 59 -1.29 -3.70 17.70
CA LYS A 59 -2.43 -3.21 16.90
C LYS A 59 -2.08 -3.07 15.41
N TYR A 60 -0.90 -2.54 15.08
CA TYR A 60 -0.40 -2.49 13.70
C TYR A 60 -0.39 -3.89 13.07
N LEU A 61 0.22 -4.86 13.74
CA LEU A 61 0.29 -6.24 13.25
C LEU A 61 -1.09 -6.93 13.20
N GLU A 62 -1.99 -6.60 14.14
CA GLU A 62 -3.38 -7.08 14.12
C GLU A 62 -4.15 -6.50 12.93
N ASN A 63 -3.99 -5.21 12.63
CA ASN A 63 -4.63 -4.54 11.48
C ASN A 63 -4.26 -5.19 10.14
N PHE A 64 -3.00 -5.64 9.99
CA PHE A 64 -2.56 -6.32 8.76
C PHE A 64 -2.61 -7.85 8.82
N GLY A 65 -3.22 -8.41 9.89
CA GLY A 65 -3.52 -9.83 10.03
C GLY A 65 -2.38 -10.72 10.54
N TYR A 66 -1.23 -10.14 10.92
CA TYR A 66 -0.08 -10.89 11.43
C TYR A 66 -0.25 -11.39 12.86
N LEU A 67 -1.13 -10.73 13.63
CA LEU A 67 -1.32 -10.99 15.06
C LEU A 67 -2.81 -11.08 15.40
N SER A 68 -3.17 -12.00 16.27
CA SER A 68 -4.52 -12.10 16.83
C SER A 68 -4.45 -12.68 18.24
N TYR A 69 -4.82 -11.87 19.22
CA TYR A 69 -4.92 -12.30 20.61
C TYR A 69 -6.35 -12.74 20.95
N LYS A 70 -6.49 -13.97 21.44
CA LYS A 70 -7.76 -14.42 22.03
C LYS A 70 -8.09 -13.67 23.31
N ASN A 71 -7.07 -13.34 24.10
CA ASN A 71 -7.18 -12.55 25.32
C ASN A 71 -6.83 -11.09 25.05
N LYS A 72 -7.81 -10.20 25.11
CA LYS A 72 -7.65 -8.76 24.83
C LYS A 72 -6.74 -8.04 25.86
N THR A 73 -6.50 -8.60 27.03
CA THR A 73 -5.55 -8.03 28.00
C THR A 73 -4.13 -8.00 27.41
N HIS A 74 -3.68 -9.08 26.79
CA HIS A 74 -2.37 -9.15 26.15
C HIS A 74 -2.27 -8.36 24.85
N ALA A 75 -3.40 -8.09 24.18
CA ALA A 75 -3.42 -7.23 23.01
C ALA A 75 -3.09 -5.76 23.33
N ASN A 76 -3.36 -5.31 24.56
CA ASN A 76 -3.27 -3.92 24.97
C ASN A 76 -2.16 -3.64 25.99
N ASP A 77 -1.33 -4.64 26.35
CA ASP A 77 -0.16 -4.41 27.21
C ASP A 77 1.09 -4.09 26.39
N ASP A 78 2.13 -3.64 27.06
CA ASP A 78 3.41 -3.28 26.45
C ASP A 78 4.48 -4.38 26.58
N ASP A 79 4.06 -5.64 26.79
CA ASP A 79 4.96 -6.78 26.88
C ASP A 79 5.27 -7.36 25.48
N PHE A 80 6.55 -7.52 25.16
CA PHE A 80 6.97 -8.19 23.94
C PHE A 80 6.99 -9.71 24.17
N ASP A 81 5.90 -10.40 23.86
CA ASP A 81 5.69 -11.82 24.11
C ASP A 81 6.04 -12.73 22.89
N ASP A 82 5.84 -14.05 23.06
CA ASP A 82 6.08 -15.06 22.02
C ASP A 82 5.19 -14.88 20.78
N PHE A 83 3.95 -14.43 20.97
CA PHE A 83 3.02 -14.20 19.84
C PHE A 83 3.49 -13.02 18.99
N LEU A 84 3.93 -11.94 19.64
CA LEU A 84 4.48 -10.78 18.96
C LEU A 84 5.78 -11.13 18.21
N GLU A 85 6.69 -11.88 18.83
CA GLU A 85 7.90 -12.38 18.16
C GLU A 85 7.57 -13.19 16.91
N SER A 86 6.60 -14.10 17.00
CA SER A 86 6.16 -14.94 15.88
C SER A 86 5.52 -14.11 14.76
N ALA A 87 4.72 -13.10 15.10
CA ALA A 87 4.11 -12.18 14.15
C ALA A 87 5.16 -11.37 13.39
N ILE A 88 6.18 -10.85 14.10
CA ILE A 88 7.30 -10.13 13.48
C ILE A 88 8.10 -11.04 12.55
N LYS A 89 8.40 -12.29 12.94
CA LYS A 89 9.07 -13.25 12.04
C LYS A 89 8.26 -13.51 10.79
N THR A 90 6.94 -13.63 10.90
CA THR A 90 6.05 -13.81 9.74
C THR A 90 6.06 -12.58 8.84
N TYR A 91 6.00 -11.36 9.41
CA TYR A 91 6.12 -10.12 8.69
C TYR A 91 7.46 -10.07 7.92
N GLN A 92 8.56 -10.31 8.61
CA GLN A 92 9.90 -10.32 8.03
C GLN A 92 10.01 -11.29 6.84
N LEU A 93 9.44 -12.51 6.96
CA LEU A 93 9.40 -13.49 5.86
C LEU A 93 8.60 -13.00 4.65
N ASN A 94 7.43 -12.37 4.87
CA ASN A 94 6.59 -11.85 3.81
C ASN A 94 7.27 -10.72 3.03
N TYR A 95 8.11 -9.92 3.72
CA TYR A 95 8.85 -8.80 3.11
C TYR A 95 10.30 -9.14 2.76
N HIS A 96 10.66 -10.43 2.70
CA HIS A 96 12.00 -10.93 2.38
C HIS A 96 13.12 -10.37 3.28
N LEU A 97 12.77 -10.02 4.51
CA LEU A 97 13.72 -9.62 5.54
C LEU A 97 14.26 -10.86 6.29
N LYS A 98 15.37 -10.71 7.01
CA LYS A 98 15.88 -11.77 7.89
C LYS A 98 14.90 -11.99 9.04
N ALA A 99 14.38 -13.21 9.20
CA ALA A 99 13.38 -13.57 10.21
C ALA A 99 14.01 -13.69 11.62
N THR A 100 14.37 -12.56 12.19
CA THR A 100 15.00 -12.47 13.52
C THR A 100 13.98 -12.48 14.66
N GLY A 101 12.77 -11.97 14.42
CA GLY A 101 11.78 -11.69 15.46
C GLY A 101 12.08 -10.44 16.27
N THR A 102 13.13 -9.71 15.92
CA THR A 102 13.54 -8.44 16.53
C THR A 102 13.12 -7.28 15.61
N LEU A 103 12.78 -6.13 16.17
CA LEU A 103 12.56 -4.90 15.44
C LEU A 103 13.91 -4.28 15.00
N ASP A 104 14.64 -4.98 14.14
CA ASP A 104 15.85 -4.40 13.55
C ASP A 104 15.55 -3.21 12.64
N ALA A 105 16.57 -2.43 12.29
CA ALA A 105 16.41 -1.20 11.50
C ALA A 105 15.70 -1.44 10.15
N GLY A 106 15.97 -2.57 9.49
CA GLY A 106 15.31 -2.93 8.23
C GLY A 106 13.83 -3.24 8.42
N THR A 107 13.49 -3.94 9.49
CA THR A 107 12.10 -4.26 9.86
C THR A 107 11.30 -2.99 10.19
N VAL A 108 11.86 -2.10 11.03
CA VAL A 108 11.23 -0.83 11.38
C VAL A 108 11.04 0.06 10.15
N SER A 109 12.08 0.20 9.31
CA SER A 109 12.00 0.99 8.08
C SER A 109 10.90 0.48 7.14
N LYS A 110 10.78 -0.84 6.98
CA LYS A 110 9.72 -1.45 6.14
C LYS A 110 8.32 -1.25 6.74
N MET A 111 8.16 -1.41 8.06
CA MET A 111 6.88 -1.18 8.75
C MET A 111 6.43 0.28 8.71
N MET A 112 7.37 1.22 8.69
CA MET A 112 7.08 2.65 8.58
C MET A 112 6.71 3.10 7.17
N SER A 113 6.87 2.24 6.15
CA SER A 113 6.51 2.59 4.78
C SER A 113 5.00 2.74 4.62
N PRO A 114 4.53 3.83 3.98
CA PRO A 114 3.12 3.98 3.63
C PRO A 114 2.62 2.82 2.75
N ARG A 115 1.36 2.42 2.95
CA ARG A 115 0.88 1.18 2.36
C ARG A 115 -0.62 1.14 2.09
N CYS A 116 -1.05 0.17 1.28
CA CYS A 116 -2.44 -0.25 1.18
C CYS A 116 -2.94 -0.81 2.52
N ALA A 117 -4.20 -0.52 2.88
CA ALA A 117 -4.81 -0.99 4.12
C ALA A 117 -5.30 -2.44 4.07
N VAL A 118 -5.36 -3.07 2.89
CA VAL A 118 -5.75 -4.48 2.76
C VAL A 118 -4.80 -5.38 3.57
N GLN A 119 -5.38 -6.35 4.28
CA GLN A 119 -4.62 -7.25 5.14
C GLN A 119 -3.72 -8.20 4.35
N ASP A 120 -2.51 -8.44 4.83
CA ASP A 120 -1.55 -9.40 4.28
C ASP A 120 -1.88 -10.85 4.66
N ILE A 121 -2.56 -11.03 5.79
CA ILE A 121 -2.97 -12.35 6.30
C ILE A 121 -4.43 -12.29 6.73
N ILE A 122 -5.24 -13.24 6.26
CA ILE A 122 -6.62 -13.42 6.71
C ILE A 122 -6.83 -14.88 7.08
N ASN A 123 -7.46 -15.11 8.24
CA ASN A 123 -7.72 -16.44 8.78
C ASN A 123 -6.47 -17.35 8.77
N GLY A 124 -5.27 -16.78 9.01
CA GLY A 124 -4.00 -17.50 9.01
C GLY A 124 -3.43 -17.82 7.61
N THR A 125 -4.12 -17.41 6.53
CA THR A 125 -3.65 -17.59 5.16
C THR A 125 -2.96 -16.33 4.67
N SER A 126 -1.68 -16.44 4.25
CA SER A 126 -0.93 -15.33 3.69
C SER A 126 -1.46 -14.94 2.31
N ARG A 127 -1.68 -13.63 2.13
CA ARG A 127 -2.03 -13.01 0.85
C ARG A 127 -0.83 -12.35 0.17
N MET A 128 0.38 -12.63 0.66
CA MET A 128 1.62 -12.10 0.09
C MET A 128 2.23 -13.04 -0.95
N ARG A 129 1.80 -14.29 -1.00
CA ARG A 129 2.27 -15.31 -1.97
C ARG A 129 1.32 -16.49 -2.00
N SER A 130 1.02 -17.02 -3.19
CA SER A 130 0.11 -18.17 -3.33
C SER A 130 0.67 -19.48 -2.78
N GLY A 131 1.98 -19.63 -2.66
CA GLY A 131 2.64 -20.89 -2.31
C GLY A 131 2.38 -22.04 -3.33
N LYS A 132 1.58 -21.81 -4.36
CA LYS A 132 1.25 -22.83 -5.38
C LYS A 132 2.48 -23.07 -6.27
N LYS A 133 3.04 -24.28 -6.20
CA LYS A 133 3.99 -24.77 -7.22
C LYS A 133 3.25 -24.91 -8.54
N ARG A 134 3.73 -24.27 -9.61
CA ARG A 134 3.21 -24.51 -10.95
C ARG A 134 3.52 -25.96 -11.34
N ASN A 135 2.49 -26.79 -11.50
CA ASN A 135 2.62 -28.10 -12.15
C ASN A 135 2.73 -27.85 -13.65
N HIS A 136 3.97 -27.84 -14.20
CA HIS A 136 4.16 -27.92 -15.65
C HIS A 136 4.00 -29.37 -16.11
N PRO A 137 3.35 -29.62 -17.27
CA PRO A 137 3.35 -30.93 -17.88
C PRO A 137 4.79 -31.35 -18.14
N SER A 138 5.08 -32.62 -17.86
CA SER A 138 6.38 -33.27 -17.99
C SER A 138 7.04 -32.99 -19.35
N GLY A 139 8.28 -32.47 -19.36
CA GLY A 139 9.13 -32.45 -20.54
C GLY A 139 10.08 -31.27 -20.73
N SER A 140 10.01 -30.23 -19.95
CA SER A 140 10.96 -29.09 -20.05
C SER A 140 11.74 -28.94 -18.78
N LYS A 141 13.07 -28.73 -18.88
CA LYS A 141 13.90 -28.25 -17.76
C LYS A 141 13.52 -26.79 -17.46
N SER A 142 12.34 -26.57 -16.87
CA SER A 142 11.90 -25.26 -16.51
C SER A 142 12.40 -24.91 -15.11
N VAL A 143 13.01 -23.76 -14.99
CA VAL A 143 13.25 -23.06 -13.72
C VAL A 143 11.91 -23.04 -12.96
N HIS A 144 11.89 -23.58 -11.74
CA HIS A 144 10.69 -23.58 -10.89
C HIS A 144 10.35 -22.12 -10.53
N THR A 145 9.47 -21.51 -11.31
CA THR A 145 8.96 -20.17 -11.01
C THR A 145 7.89 -20.33 -9.94
N VAL A 146 8.17 -19.92 -8.73
CA VAL A 146 7.17 -19.79 -7.67
C VAL A 146 6.31 -18.57 -8.01
N SER A 147 4.99 -18.72 -7.98
CA SER A 147 4.07 -17.59 -8.12
C SER A 147 4.10 -16.75 -6.85
N HIS A 148 4.29 -15.45 -6.98
CA HIS A 148 4.37 -14.50 -5.87
C HIS A 148 3.06 -13.72 -5.66
N TYR A 149 2.18 -13.69 -6.66
CA TYR A 149 0.82 -13.18 -6.51
C TYR A 149 0.02 -14.03 -5.52
N SER A 150 -1.01 -13.46 -4.96
CA SER A 150 -1.97 -14.16 -4.10
C SER A 150 -3.41 -13.73 -4.45
N PHE A 151 -4.37 -14.40 -3.82
CA PHE A 151 -5.79 -14.11 -3.96
C PHE A 151 -6.42 -13.87 -2.61
N PHE A 152 -7.59 -13.25 -2.60
CA PHE A 152 -8.44 -13.23 -1.43
C PHE A 152 -8.90 -14.65 -1.05
N GLU A 153 -9.26 -14.86 0.22
CA GLU A 153 -9.78 -16.14 0.69
C GLU A 153 -11.05 -16.52 -0.09
N GLY A 154 -11.12 -17.78 -0.53
CA GLY A 154 -12.20 -18.24 -1.39
C GLY A 154 -12.05 -17.87 -2.86
N GLU A 155 -10.99 -17.17 -3.23
CA GLU A 155 -10.71 -16.72 -4.61
C GLU A 155 -11.94 -16.01 -5.24
N PRO A 156 -12.50 -14.96 -4.57
CA PRO A 156 -13.65 -14.24 -5.10
C PRO A 156 -13.33 -13.61 -6.45
N ARG A 157 -14.29 -13.66 -7.36
CA ARG A 157 -14.14 -13.14 -8.71
C ARG A 157 -15.47 -12.66 -9.27
N TRP A 158 -15.40 -11.75 -10.22
CA TRP A 158 -16.56 -11.36 -10.99
C TRP A 158 -17.09 -12.56 -11.78
N PRO A 159 -18.43 -12.72 -11.92
CA PRO A 159 -19.00 -13.81 -12.71
C PRO A 159 -18.45 -13.82 -14.15
N ALA A 160 -18.26 -14.99 -14.72
CA ALA A 160 -17.75 -15.12 -16.11
C ALA A 160 -18.64 -14.41 -17.15
N SER A 161 -19.93 -14.22 -16.85
CA SER A 161 -20.88 -13.45 -17.69
C SER A 161 -20.70 -11.93 -17.56
N GLN A 162 -19.89 -11.45 -16.60
CA GLN A 162 -19.73 -10.02 -16.26
C GLN A 162 -18.26 -9.60 -16.52
N SER A 163 -17.86 -9.67 -17.79
CA SER A 163 -16.53 -9.19 -18.23
C SER A 163 -16.49 -7.70 -18.56
N HIS A 164 -17.64 -7.03 -18.64
CA HIS A 164 -17.78 -5.59 -18.74
C HIS A 164 -18.23 -5.04 -17.40
N LEU A 165 -17.43 -4.14 -16.80
CA LEU A 165 -17.71 -3.53 -15.51
C LEU A 165 -17.86 -2.01 -15.67
N THR A 166 -18.87 -1.47 -15.03
CA THR A 166 -19.06 -0.02 -14.94
C THR A 166 -18.37 0.54 -13.71
N TYR A 167 -17.78 1.75 -13.80
CA TYR A 167 -17.24 2.43 -12.64
C TYR A 167 -17.73 3.87 -12.55
N ALA A 168 -17.90 4.36 -11.34
CA ALA A 168 -18.33 5.72 -11.05
C ALA A 168 -17.52 6.35 -9.92
N PHE A 169 -17.50 7.67 -9.91
CA PHE A 169 -16.93 8.44 -8.81
C PHE A 169 -18.05 8.94 -7.90
N LEU A 170 -17.89 8.77 -6.60
CA LEU A 170 -18.86 9.30 -5.64
C LEU A 170 -18.82 10.84 -5.62
N PRO A 171 -19.93 11.50 -5.24
CA PRO A 171 -19.97 12.95 -5.07
C PRO A 171 -18.88 13.44 -4.13
N GLY A 172 -18.19 14.52 -4.48
CA GLY A 172 -17.06 15.05 -3.70
C GLY A 172 -15.69 14.51 -4.10
N THR A 173 -15.61 13.52 -4.98
CA THR A 173 -14.34 13.05 -5.51
C THR A 173 -13.61 14.19 -6.24
N ARG A 174 -12.32 14.37 -5.95
CA ARG A 174 -11.48 15.41 -6.55
C ARG A 174 -11.35 15.20 -8.06
N ALA A 175 -11.53 16.31 -8.83
CA ALA A 175 -11.63 16.24 -10.29
C ALA A 175 -10.33 15.78 -10.97
N ASP A 176 -9.17 16.04 -10.38
CA ASP A 176 -7.86 15.65 -10.93
C ASP A 176 -7.57 14.14 -10.79
N ALA A 177 -8.32 13.40 -9.96
CA ALA A 177 -8.21 11.94 -9.85
C ALA A 177 -8.90 11.20 -11.01
N ILE A 178 -9.86 11.83 -11.69
CA ILE A 178 -10.69 11.18 -12.73
C ILE A 178 -9.83 10.60 -13.85
N SER A 179 -8.90 11.38 -14.39
CA SER A 179 -8.04 10.94 -15.49
C SER A 179 -7.04 9.85 -15.08
N PRO A 180 -6.31 9.94 -13.96
CA PRO A 180 -5.43 8.86 -13.47
C PRO A 180 -6.16 7.54 -13.23
N VAL A 181 -7.33 7.57 -12.60
CA VAL A 181 -8.12 6.35 -12.34
C VAL A 181 -8.62 5.74 -13.66
N ALA A 182 -9.11 6.56 -14.61
CA ALA A 182 -9.53 6.06 -15.91
C ALA A 182 -8.38 5.39 -16.68
N LYS A 183 -7.16 5.92 -16.60
CA LYS A 183 -5.96 5.31 -17.21
C LYS A 183 -5.62 3.97 -16.55
N ALA A 184 -5.74 3.87 -15.21
CA ALA A 184 -5.53 2.62 -14.50
C ALA A 184 -6.51 1.52 -14.96
N PHE A 185 -7.80 1.84 -15.13
CA PHE A 185 -8.78 0.91 -15.70
C PHE A 185 -8.41 0.51 -17.14
N GLN A 186 -7.98 1.46 -17.97
CA GLN A 186 -7.52 1.16 -19.34
C GLN A 186 -6.32 0.23 -19.36
N THR A 187 -5.38 0.42 -18.44
CA THR A 187 -4.20 -0.44 -18.30
C THR A 187 -4.59 -1.87 -17.93
N TRP A 188 -5.51 -2.07 -17.00
CA TRP A 188 -6.04 -3.38 -16.68
C TRP A 188 -6.84 -3.99 -17.86
N ALA A 189 -7.67 -3.21 -18.54
CA ALA A 189 -8.41 -3.67 -19.72
C ALA A 189 -7.47 -4.17 -20.84
N ALA A 190 -6.34 -3.50 -21.05
CA ALA A 190 -5.35 -3.90 -22.05
C ALA A 190 -4.61 -5.22 -21.71
N ASN A 191 -4.66 -5.67 -20.45
CA ASN A 191 -3.91 -6.84 -19.96
C ASN A 191 -4.79 -7.97 -19.41
N THR A 192 -6.12 -7.81 -19.48
CA THR A 192 -7.11 -8.77 -18.98
C THR A 192 -8.23 -8.98 -19.98
N HIS A 193 -9.16 -9.89 -19.69
CA HIS A 193 -10.40 -10.06 -20.46
C HIS A 193 -11.49 -9.03 -20.09
N PHE A 194 -11.23 -8.18 -19.10
CA PHE A 194 -12.19 -7.18 -18.67
C PHE A 194 -12.21 -5.95 -19.59
N SER A 195 -13.37 -5.36 -19.69
CA SER A 195 -13.56 -4.02 -20.24
C SER A 195 -14.27 -3.13 -19.21
N PHE A 196 -13.98 -1.84 -19.23
CA PHE A 196 -14.52 -0.91 -18.24
C PHE A 196 -15.12 0.31 -18.93
N SER A 197 -16.25 0.80 -18.41
CA SER A 197 -16.81 2.08 -18.83
C SER A 197 -17.19 2.93 -17.62
N ARG A 198 -16.91 4.24 -17.73
CA ARG A 198 -17.35 5.19 -16.73
C ARG A 198 -18.83 5.46 -16.87
N THR A 199 -19.54 5.55 -15.75
CA THR A 199 -20.92 6.01 -15.66
C THR A 199 -21.04 7.14 -14.64
N GLU A 200 -22.07 7.96 -14.76
CA GLU A 200 -22.44 8.94 -13.73
C GLU A 200 -23.46 8.36 -12.72
N ASP A 201 -24.04 7.21 -13.01
CA ASP A 201 -24.92 6.48 -12.09
C ASP A 201 -24.09 5.68 -11.09
N TYR A 202 -23.65 6.36 -10.01
CA TYR A 202 -22.85 5.73 -8.96
C TYR A 202 -23.65 4.77 -8.08
N VAL A 203 -24.98 4.82 -8.12
CA VAL A 203 -25.84 3.93 -7.33
C VAL A 203 -25.87 2.52 -7.92
N ASN A 204 -25.82 2.41 -9.25
CA ASN A 204 -25.89 1.14 -9.98
C ASN A 204 -24.55 0.76 -10.65
N ALA A 205 -23.47 1.50 -10.41
CA ALA A 205 -22.15 1.13 -10.90
C ALA A 205 -21.63 -0.13 -10.19
N ASP A 206 -20.92 -0.98 -10.94
CA ASP A 206 -20.25 -2.17 -10.40
C ASP A 206 -19.10 -1.80 -9.47
N ILE A 207 -18.43 -0.67 -9.74
CA ILE A 207 -17.30 -0.17 -8.99
C ILE A 207 -17.53 1.29 -8.64
N THR A 208 -17.26 1.66 -7.37
CA THR A 208 -17.30 3.05 -6.92
C THR A 208 -15.93 3.49 -6.39
N VAL A 209 -15.55 4.73 -6.70
CA VAL A 209 -14.29 5.34 -6.28
C VAL A 209 -14.59 6.60 -5.49
N SER A 210 -14.01 6.72 -4.29
CA SER A 210 -14.17 7.91 -3.44
C SER A 210 -12.86 8.29 -2.73
N PHE A 211 -12.90 9.45 -2.08
CA PHE A 211 -11.89 9.94 -1.15
C PHE A 211 -12.52 10.07 0.22
N GLU A 212 -12.02 9.29 1.17
CA GLU A 212 -12.58 9.19 2.52
C GLU A 212 -11.54 9.60 3.57
N SER A 213 -12.00 9.92 4.78
CA SER A 213 -11.12 10.28 5.90
C SER A 213 -11.54 9.54 7.15
N ARG A 214 -10.56 9.09 7.92
CA ARG A 214 -10.78 8.49 9.24
C ARG A 214 -11.81 7.35 9.20
N ASP A 215 -12.73 7.32 10.18
CA ASP A 215 -13.83 6.37 10.18
C ASP A 215 -14.92 6.83 9.21
N HIS A 216 -15.11 6.07 8.16
CA HIS A 216 -16.08 6.32 7.09
C HIS A 216 -17.10 5.18 6.94
N GLY A 217 -17.23 4.34 8.01
CA GLY A 217 -18.35 3.41 8.18
C GLY A 217 -18.20 2.07 7.47
N ASP A 218 -17.05 1.76 6.88
CA ASP A 218 -16.80 0.49 6.19
C ASP A 218 -16.00 -0.54 7.01
N GLY A 219 -15.64 -0.17 8.24
CA GLY A 219 -14.87 -1.02 9.16
C GLY A 219 -13.34 -0.98 8.97
N SER A 220 -12.85 -0.19 8.00
CA SER A 220 -11.43 -0.02 7.69
C SER A 220 -11.01 1.46 7.73
N PRO A 221 -11.02 2.11 8.92
CA PRO A 221 -10.76 3.54 9.04
C PRO A 221 -9.35 3.89 8.57
N PHE A 222 -9.22 5.07 7.93
CA PHE A 222 -7.93 5.65 7.62
C PHE A 222 -7.27 6.25 8.87
N ASP A 223 -5.96 6.32 8.85
CA ASP A 223 -5.12 6.71 9.99
C ASP A 223 -4.50 8.12 9.84
N GLY A 224 -4.72 8.75 8.68
CA GLY A 224 -4.22 10.08 8.34
C GLY A 224 -2.85 10.05 7.65
N PRO A 225 -2.23 11.23 7.44
CA PRO A 225 -1.11 11.34 6.50
C PRO A 225 0.06 10.39 6.77
N GLY A 226 0.48 9.66 5.73
CA GLY A 226 1.72 8.88 5.74
C GLY A 226 1.61 7.48 6.35
N GLY A 227 0.41 6.96 6.54
CA GLY A 227 0.13 5.60 7.01
C GLY A 227 -0.48 4.71 5.93
N THR A 228 -1.77 4.43 6.07
CA THR A 228 -2.55 3.73 5.05
C THR A 228 -3.05 4.70 3.99
N LEU A 229 -2.79 4.41 2.72
CA LEU A 229 -3.04 5.34 1.60
C LEU A 229 -4.39 5.12 0.93
N ALA A 230 -4.79 3.87 0.81
CA ALA A 230 -6.00 3.47 0.08
C ALA A 230 -6.38 2.05 0.47
N HIS A 231 -7.59 1.65 0.14
CA HIS A 231 -8.03 0.25 0.16
C HIS A 231 -9.16 0.00 -0.84
N ALA A 232 -9.29 -1.26 -1.24
CA ALA A 232 -10.40 -1.73 -2.03
C ALA A 232 -10.90 -3.10 -1.53
N PHE A 233 -12.13 -3.41 -1.84
CA PHE A 233 -12.79 -4.64 -1.44
C PHE A 233 -12.74 -5.68 -2.57
N ALA A 234 -12.69 -6.95 -2.17
CA ALA A 234 -12.70 -8.06 -3.12
C ALA A 234 -14.00 -8.10 -3.95
N PRO A 235 -14.00 -8.74 -5.13
CA PRO A 235 -15.23 -8.98 -5.88
C PRO A 235 -16.32 -9.67 -5.03
N THR A 236 -17.58 -9.32 -5.14
CA THR A 236 -18.22 -8.33 -6.01
C THR A 236 -18.63 -7.07 -5.25
N ASP A 237 -17.92 -6.70 -4.19
CA ASP A 237 -18.22 -5.50 -3.40
C ASP A 237 -18.04 -4.21 -4.22
N GLY A 238 -16.91 -4.05 -4.89
CA GLY A 238 -16.67 -2.97 -5.86
C GLY A 238 -16.25 -1.62 -5.29
N ARG A 239 -16.12 -1.45 -3.97
CA ARG A 239 -15.71 -0.18 -3.36
C ARG A 239 -14.19 0.00 -3.38
N PHE A 240 -13.76 1.21 -3.72
CA PHE A 240 -12.37 1.65 -3.69
C PHE A 240 -12.29 3.04 -3.05
N HIS A 241 -11.52 3.16 -1.96
CA HIS A 241 -11.36 4.39 -1.19
C HIS A 241 -9.89 4.81 -1.15
N TYR A 242 -9.64 6.08 -1.47
CA TYR A 242 -8.38 6.78 -1.18
C TYR A 242 -8.47 7.50 0.17
N ASP A 243 -7.39 7.57 0.93
CA ASP A 243 -7.30 8.48 2.08
C ASP A 243 -7.23 9.93 1.58
N ALA A 244 -8.27 10.72 1.90
CA ALA A 244 -8.35 12.13 1.52
C ALA A 244 -7.33 13.02 2.24
N GLU A 245 -6.72 12.55 3.34
CA GLU A 245 -5.74 13.32 4.11
C GLU A 245 -4.32 13.20 3.54
N GLU A 246 -4.10 12.35 2.53
CA GLU A 246 -2.80 12.17 1.88
C GLU A 246 -2.50 13.26 0.84
N GLN A 247 -1.21 13.45 0.57
CA GLN A 247 -0.76 14.32 -0.51
C GLN A 247 -0.77 13.55 -1.83
N TRP A 248 -1.76 13.84 -2.67
CA TRP A 248 -1.96 13.18 -3.96
C TRP A 248 -1.46 14.02 -5.12
N SER A 249 -0.89 13.37 -6.14
CA SER A 249 -0.45 14.01 -7.40
C SER A 249 -0.83 13.18 -8.63
N VAL A 250 -1.07 13.87 -9.74
CA VAL A 250 -1.32 13.27 -11.06
C VAL A 250 -0.04 12.85 -11.77
N THR A 251 1.12 13.18 -11.21
CA THR A 251 2.45 12.83 -11.70
C THR A 251 3.31 12.32 -10.55
N ALA A 252 4.41 11.63 -10.85
CA ALA A 252 5.39 11.22 -9.85
C ALA A 252 6.12 12.46 -9.28
N THR A 253 5.53 13.07 -8.25
CA THR A 253 6.00 14.31 -7.61
C THR A 253 6.59 13.98 -6.23
N PRO A 254 7.83 14.42 -5.91
CA PRO A 254 8.39 14.23 -4.59
C PRO A 254 7.46 14.72 -3.47
N GLY A 255 7.27 13.91 -2.42
CA GLY A 255 6.41 14.23 -1.29
C GLY A 255 4.92 13.96 -1.50
N ALA A 256 4.48 13.54 -2.68
CA ALA A 256 3.10 13.19 -2.98
C ALA A 256 2.98 11.78 -3.58
N TYR A 257 1.85 11.11 -3.37
CA TYR A 257 1.58 9.77 -3.91
C TYR A 257 0.91 9.87 -5.28
N HIS A 258 1.33 9.00 -6.19
CA HIS A 258 0.85 9.03 -7.57
C HIS A 258 -0.52 8.35 -7.67
N LEU A 259 -1.55 9.12 -8.02
CA LEU A 259 -2.95 8.67 -8.10
C LEU A 259 -3.14 7.44 -8.99
N GLU A 260 -2.52 7.42 -10.18
CA GLU A 260 -2.65 6.30 -11.13
C GLU A 260 -2.01 5.01 -10.59
N THR A 261 -0.87 5.12 -9.90
CA THR A 261 -0.19 3.96 -9.29
C THR A 261 -1.06 3.31 -8.22
N LEU A 262 -1.64 4.10 -7.32
CA LEU A 262 -2.55 3.58 -6.30
C LEU A 262 -3.83 3.01 -6.94
N ALA A 263 -4.40 3.68 -7.96
CA ALA A 263 -5.54 3.13 -8.68
C ALA A 263 -5.23 1.77 -9.32
N LEU A 264 -4.07 1.61 -9.95
CA LEU A 264 -3.67 0.31 -10.53
C LEU A 264 -3.63 -0.79 -9.47
N HIS A 265 -3.10 -0.49 -8.27
CA HIS A 265 -3.05 -1.44 -7.16
C HIS A 265 -4.46 -1.80 -6.67
N GLU A 266 -5.27 -0.80 -6.33
CA GLU A 266 -6.59 -1.02 -5.78
C GLU A 266 -7.55 -1.71 -6.77
N ILE A 267 -7.43 -1.40 -8.07
CA ILE A 267 -8.19 -2.13 -9.11
C ILE A 267 -7.77 -3.61 -9.14
N GLY A 268 -6.52 -3.94 -8.89
CA GLY A 268 -6.09 -5.33 -8.74
C GLY A 268 -6.87 -6.06 -7.64
N HIS A 269 -7.12 -5.41 -6.50
CA HIS A 269 -7.97 -5.93 -5.43
C HIS A 269 -9.42 -6.06 -5.86
N LEU A 270 -9.98 -5.06 -6.54
CA LEU A 270 -11.33 -5.11 -7.11
C LEU A 270 -11.50 -6.28 -8.09
N LEU A 271 -10.43 -6.72 -8.74
CA LEU A 271 -10.42 -7.88 -9.62
C LEU A 271 -10.10 -9.21 -8.91
N GLY A 272 -9.86 -9.20 -7.59
CA GLY A 272 -9.67 -10.40 -6.77
C GLY A 272 -8.23 -10.78 -6.47
N LEU A 273 -7.24 -9.97 -6.88
CA LEU A 273 -5.85 -10.17 -6.45
C LEU A 273 -5.66 -9.78 -4.99
N GLY A 274 -4.93 -10.59 -4.25
CA GLY A 274 -4.28 -10.18 -3.00
C GLY A 274 -2.95 -9.47 -3.28
N HIS A 275 -2.12 -9.28 -2.26
CA HIS A 275 -0.81 -8.68 -2.41
C HIS A 275 0.18 -9.63 -3.13
N SER A 276 1.28 -9.08 -3.62
CA SER A 276 2.46 -9.80 -4.12
C SER A 276 3.66 -9.54 -3.23
N SER A 277 4.54 -10.53 -3.07
CA SER A 277 5.82 -10.35 -2.39
C SER A 277 6.93 -9.79 -3.30
N ILE A 278 6.66 -9.54 -4.57
CA ILE A 278 7.61 -8.92 -5.51
C ILE A 278 7.54 -7.41 -5.36
N GLU A 279 8.62 -6.76 -4.93
CA GLU A 279 8.66 -5.31 -4.70
C GLU A 279 8.36 -4.48 -5.96
N GLY A 280 8.72 -4.98 -7.15
CA GLY A 280 8.40 -4.35 -8.45
C GLY A 280 6.97 -4.57 -8.93
N ALA A 281 6.19 -5.49 -8.35
CA ALA A 281 4.80 -5.72 -8.73
C ALA A 281 3.91 -4.56 -8.28
N ILE A 282 2.86 -4.28 -9.05
CA ILE A 282 1.88 -3.27 -8.62
C ILE A 282 1.15 -3.72 -7.36
N MET A 283 0.91 -5.03 -7.20
CA MET A 283 0.27 -5.59 -6.01
C MET A 283 1.18 -5.71 -4.78
N TYR A 284 2.42 -5.17 -4.82
CA TYR A 284 3.23 -5.02 -3.62
C TYR A 284 2.62 -3.96 -2.68
N PRO A 285 2.48 -4.23 -1.37
CA PRO A 285 1.59 -3.43 -0.52
C PRO A 285 2.12 -2.05 -0.11
N THR A 286 3.41 -1.72 -0.30
CA THR A 286 4.01 -0.45 0.12
C THR A 286 4.33 0.46 -1.05
N PHE A 287 4.23 1.79 -0.84
CA PHE A 287 4.41 2.82 -1.85
C PHE A 287 5.31 3.93 -1.34
N MET A 288 6.09 4.52 -2.25
CA MET A 288 6.93 5.66 -1.94
C MET A 288 6.38 6.93 -2.59
N ALA A 289 6.40 8.03 -1.85
CA ALA A 289 6.06 9.33 -2.43
C ALA A 289 7.03 9.68 -3.57
N GLY A 290 6.49 10.19 -4.69
CA GLY A 290 7.28 10.49 -5.89
C GLY A 290 7.54 9.30 -6.80
N GLU A 291 7.03 8.10 -6.47
CA GLU A 291 7.17 6.89 -7.30
C GLU A 291 5.96 6.68 -8.21
N SER A 292 6.20 6.21 -9.44
CA SER A 292 5.17 5.67 -10.32
C SER A 292 5.50 4.21 -10.65
N LYS A 293 4.49 3.33 -10.60
CA LYS A 293 4.58 1.91 -10.95
C LYS A 293 3.53 1.54 -12.00
N GLY A 294 3.90 0.60 -12.89
CA GLY A 294 2.97 -0.07 -13.80
C GLY A 294 2.74 -1.53 -13.40
N LEU A 295 1.95 -2.25 -14.21
CA LEU A 295 1.73 -3.67 -14.02
C LEU A 295 3.04 -4.45 -14.23
N HIS A 296 3.27 -5.43 -13.35
CA HIS A 296 4.34 -6.41 -13.46
C HIS A 296 3.82 -7.72 -14.04
N GLY A 297 4.71 -8.56 -14.56
CA GLY A 297 4.34 -9.88 -15.06
C GLY A 297 3.65 -10.79 -14.04
N ASP A 298 3.95 -10.62 -12.74
CA ASP A 298 3.32 -11.36 -11.65
C ASP A 298 1.84 -10.98 -11.50
N ASP A 299 1.51 -9.69 -11.59
CA ASP A 299 0.13 -9.18 -11.50
C ASP A 299 -0.73 -9.74 -12.64
N ILE A 300 -0.21 -9.68 -13.87
CA ILE A 300 -0.89 -10.22 -15.07
C ILE A 300 -1.07 -11.74 -14.97
N GLN A 301 -0.06 -12.46 -14.48
CA GLN A 301 -0.14 -13.89 -14.27
C GLN A 301 -1.16 -14.24 -13.19
N GLY A 302 -1.27 -13.41 -12.15
CA GLY A 302 -2.26 -13.56 -11.09
C GLY A 302 -3.68 -13.50 -11.64
N ILE A 303 -4.02 -12.48 -12.41
CA ILE A 303 -5.36 -12.36 -13.03
C ILE A 303 -5.64 -13.54 -13.97
N LYS A 304 -4.69 -13.89 -14.82
CA LYS A 304 -4.86 -15.06 -15.72
C LYS A 304 -5.10 -16.35 -14.94
N ALA A 305 -4.40 -16.56 -13.84
CA ALA A 305 -4.58 -17.73 -13.00
C ALA A 305 -5.92 -17.72 -12.26
N LEU A 306 -6.40 -16.57 -11.82
CA LEU A 306 -7.67 -16.42 -11.11
C LEU A 306 -8.87 -16.69 -12.04
N TYR A 307 -8.82 -16.17 -13.27
CA TYR A 307 -9.93 -16.25 -14.24
C TYR A 307 -9.77 -17.35 -15.30
N ASN A 308 -8.68 -18.15 -15.24
CA ASN A 308 -8.41 -19.31 -16.10
C ASN A 308 -8.41 -18.99 -17.61
N TYR A 309 -7.66 -17.98 -18.06
CA TYR A 309 -7.53 -17.63 -19.49
C TYR A 309 -6.08 -17.36 -19.91
#